data_fbb7b17a36a13a716ca2320fee7d34f8
#
_entry.id   fbb7b17a36a13a716ca2320fee7d34f8
#
_cell.length_a   1.000
_cell.length_b   1.000
_cell.length_c   1.000
_cell.angle_alpha   90.00
_cell.angle_beta   90.00
_cell.angle_gamma   90.00
#
_symmetry.space_group_name_H-M   'P 1'
#
loop_
_entity.id
_entity.type
_entity.pdbx_description
1 polymer ?
#
loop_
_entity_poly.entity_id
_entity_poly.type
_entity_poly.pdbx_seq_one_letter_code
_entity_poly.pdbx_strand_id
1 'polypeptide(L)'
;MPIDILQDDKIMMRIGRVCSVGMDLEILYFLDDSAPIPHFHVVDKLTLGRKFHTCIKIESPEYYHYIIEQYEYFHHDGHEQILSAAQCKLLINALNRTEHFDKISNWRYLIKAWNINNPEHEVDIHTPMPDYTKLT
;
A
#
# COMPACT_ATOMS: atom_id res chain seq x y z
N MET A 1 2.31 -14.21 -3.73
CA MET A 1 3.30 -14.22 -4.82
C MET A 1 3.59 -12.81 -5.31
N PRO A 2 4.85 -12.44 -5.48
CA PRO A 2 5.19 -11.16 -6.08
C PRO A 2 4.69 -11.05 -7.52
N ILE A 3 4.33 -9.85 -7.90
CA ILE A 3 3.86 -9.53 -9.24
C ILE A 3 4.80 -8.47 -9.81
N ASP A 4 5.18 -8.66 -11.08
CA ASP A 4 6.01 -7.68 -11.78
C ASP A 4 5.13 -6.66 -12.51
N ILE A 5 5.41 -5.39 -12.30
CA ILE A 5 4.82 -4.33 -13.10
C ILE A 5 5.77 -4.03 -14.24
N LEU A 6 5.26 -4.17 -15.46
CA LEU A 6 6.05 -4.00 -16.67
C LEU A 6 5.69 -2.70 -17.38
N GLN A 7 6.71 -2.08 -17.98
CA GLN A 7 6.56 -0.97 -18.91
C GLN A 7 7.56 -1.19 -20.04
N ASP A 8 7.09 -1.18 -21.29
CA ASP A 8 7.90 -1.45 -22.47
C ASP A 8 8.69 -2.76 -22.36
N ASP A 9 8.03 -3.82 -21.87
CA ASP A 9 8.59 -5.17 -21.67
C ASP A 9 9.73 -5.24 -20.64
N LYS A 10 9.96 -4.15 -19.88
CA LYS A 10 10.94 -4.15 -18.80
C LYS A 10 10.23 -4.20 -17.45
N ILE A 11 10.81 -4.92 -16.52
CA ILE A 11 10.32 -4.94 -15.13
C ILE A 11 10.58 -3.58 -14.52
N MET A 12 9.50 -2.85 -14.21
CA MET A 12 9.56 -1.57 -13.53
C MET A 12 9.71 -1.72 -12.02
N MET A 13 8.92 -2.64 -11.45
CA MET A 13 8.96 -2.93 -10.02
C MET A 13 8.27 -4.25 -9.75
N ARG A 14 8.55 -4.78 -8.57
CA ARG A 14 7.88 -5.97 -8.05
C ARG A 14 6.99 -5.59 -6.89
N ILE A 15 5.79 -6.16 -6.87
CA ILE A 15 4.79 -5.87 -5.85
C ILE A 15 4.30 -7.15 -5.20
N GLY A 16 3.87 -7.02 -3.94
CA GLY A 16 3.15 -8.07 -3.24
C GLY A 16 1.77 -7.57 -2.84
N ARG A 17 0.77 -8.45 -2.88
CA ARG A 17 -0.59 -8.12 -2.47
C ARG A 17 -0.78 -8.40 -0.99
N VAL A 18 -1.44 -7.47 -0.30
CA VAL A 18 -1.85 -7.66 1.09
C VAL A 18 -3.30 -8.11 1.15
N CYS A 19 -4.22 -7.30 0.64
CA CYS A 19 -5.64 -7.61 0.68
C CYS A 19 -6.44 -6.66 -0.22
N SER A 20 -7.69 -7.03 -0.48
CA SER A 20 -8.66 -6.15 -1.15
C SER A 20 -9.21 -5.11 -0.18
N VAL A 21 -9.51 -3.93 -0.72
CA VAL A 21 -10.20 -2.85 -0.02
C VAL A 21 -11.49 -2.57 -0.79
N GLY A 22 -12.59 -3.16 -0.34
CA GLY A 22 -13.82 -3.15 -1.10
C GLY A 22 -13.68 -3.90 -2.42
N MET A 23 -14.45 -3.51 -3.42
CA MET A 23 -14.47 -4.18 -4.72
C MET A 23 -13.41 -3.65 -5.70
N ASP A 24 -13.03 -2.38 -5.56
CA ASP A 24 -12.27 -1.67 -6.59
C ASP A 24 -10.79 -1.45 -6.25
N LEU A 25 -10.42 -1.52 -4.99
CA LEU A 25 -9.08 -1.20 -4.52
C LEU A 25 -8.41 -2.40 -3.87
N GLU A 26 -7.08 -2.34 -3.78
CA GLU A 26 -6.29 -3.31 -3.03
C GLU A 26 -5.05 -2.66 -2.42
N ILE A 27 -4.53 -3.29 -1.38
CA ILE A 27 -3.32 -2.87 -0.70
C ILE A 27 -2.14 -3.66 -1.24
N LEU A 28 -1.08 -2.95 -1.61
CA LEU A 28 0.16 -3.53 -2.11
C LEU A 28 1.34 -3.07 -1.25
N TYR A 29 2.41 -3.87 -1.26
CA TYR A 29 3.74 -3.44 -0.84
C TYR A 29 4.71 -3.62 -2.01
N PHE A 30 5.75 -2.79 -2.06
CA PHE A 30 6.75 -2.85 -3.12
C PHE A 30 8.01 -3.51 -2.58
N LEU A 31 8.50 -4.54 -3.28
CA LEU A 31 9.68 -5.29 -2.83
C LEU A 31 10.97 -4.49 -2.95
N ASP A 32 11.04 -3.61 -3.95
CA ASP A 32 12.26 -2.85 -4.25
C ASP A 32 12.17 -1.40 -3.76
N ASP A 33 11.27 -1.13 -2.84
CA ASP A 33 11.05 0.21 -2.32
C ASP A 33 12.12 0.54 -1.28
N SER A 34 12.97 1.51 -1.60
CA SER A 34 14.07 1.92 -0.72
C SER A 34 13.77 3.18 0.08
N ALA A 35 12.54 3.66 0.06
CA ALA A 35 12.16 4.86 0.81
C ALA A 35 12.32 4.63 2.32
N PRO A 36 12.84 5.62 3.06
CA PRO A 36 13.15 5.43 4.48
C PRO A 36 11.93 5.43 5.40
N ILE A 37 10.78 5.91 4.93
CA ILE A 37 9.57 6.02 5.74
C ILE A 37 8.67 4.82 5.48
N PRO A 38 8.33 4.03 6.51
CA PRO A 38 7.43 2.88 6.35
C PRO A 38 6.07 3.30 5.78
N HIS A 39 5.67 2.62 4.70
CA HIS A 39 4.42 2.95 4.00
C HIS A 39 3.88 1.75 3.23
N PHE A 40 2.66 1.89 2.76
CA PHE A 40 2.01 0.92 1.87
C PHE A 40 1.26 1.67 0.76
N HIS A 41 0.84 0.90 -0.22
CA HIS A 41 0.19 1.45 -1.41
C HIS A 41 -1.25 0.97 -1.48
N VAL A 42 -2.16 1.88 -1.88
CA VAL A 42 -3.54 1.53 -2.22
C VAL A 42 -3.73 1.88 -3.69
N VAL A 43 -4.15 0.89 -4.45
CA VAL A 43 -4.27 1.01 -5.91
C VAL A 43 -5.62 0.50 -6.39
N ASP A 44 -6.03 0.91 -7.59
CA ASP A 44 -7.16 0.29 -8.25
C ASP A 44 -6.77 -1.10 -8.75
N LYS A 45 -7.65 -2.08 -8.56
CA LYS A 45 -7.38 -3.46 -8.96
C LYS A 45 -7.26 -3.62 -10.46
N LEU A 46 -8.08 -2.89 -11.22
CA LEU A 46 -8.20 -3.08 -12.65
C LEU A 46 -6.91 -2.76 -13.41
N THR A 47 -6.25 -1.66 -13.05
CA THR A 47 -5.05 -1.20 -13.75
C THR A 47 -3.78 -1.22 -12.91
N LEU A 48 -3.85 -1.78 -11.70
CA LEU A 48 -2.72 -1.84 -10.75
C LEU A 48 -2.04 -0.48 -10.54
N GLY A 49 -2.87 0.53 -10.33
CA GLY A 49 -2.39 1.85 -9.94
C GLY A 49 -2.29 2.87 -11.04
N ARG A 50 -2.62 2.53 -12.29
CA ARG A 50 -2.59 3.54 -13.37
C ARG A 50 -3.75 4.52 -13.28
N LYS A 51 -4.90 4.09 -12.77
CA LYS A 51 -6.06 4.97 -12.57
C LYS A 51 -6.11 5.58 -11.19
N PHE A 52 -5.72 4.81 -10.16
CA PHE A 52 -5.67 5.29 -8.79
C PHE A 52 -4.48 4.67 -8.08
N HIS A 53 -3.67 5.51 -7.44
CA HIS A 53 -2.54 5.06 -6.65
C HIS A 53 -2.23 6.09 -5.57
N THR A 54 -2.27 5.67 -4.32
CA THR A 54 -1.85 6.51 -3.20
C THR A 54 -0.94 5.74 -2.26
N CYS A 55 -0.02 6.43 -1.61
CA CYS A 55 0.85 5.88 -0.57
C CYS A 55 0.41 6.42 0.78
N ILE A 56 0.41 5.55 1.78
CA ILE A 56 -0.02 5.88 3.14
C ILE A 56 1.04 5.40 4.11
N LYS A 57 1.38 6.23 5.10
CA LYS A 57 2.35 5.87 6.12
C LYS A 57 1.81 4.79 7.05
N ILE A 58 2.68 3.89 7.50
CA ILE A 58 2.32 2.84 8.46
C ILE A 58 2.21 3.41 9.88
N GLU A 59 3.05 4.37 10.23
CA GLU A 59 3.16 4.85 11.61
C GLU A 59 2.34 6.10 11.92
N SER A 60 1.68 6.68 10.92
CA SER A 60 0.83 7.86 11.11
C SER A 60 -0.26 7.90 10.04
N PRO A 61 -1.40 8.58 10.31
CA PRO A 61 -2.49 8.67 9.34
C PRO A 61 -2.21 9.79 8.32
N GLU A 62 -1.17 9.62 7.54
CA GLU A 62 -0.71 10.61 6.56
C GLU A 62 -0.39 9.96 5.24
N TYR A 63 -0.63 10.70 4.14
CA TYR A 63 -0.19 10.29 2.81
C TYR A 63 1.31 10.46 2.65
N TYR A 64 1.89 9.61 1.81
CA TYR A 64 3.31 9.66 1.47
C TYR A 64 3.48 9.30 -0.01
N HIS A 65 3.62 10.29 -0.87
CA HIS A 65 3.62 10.09 -2.31
C HIS A 65 5.02 9.95 -2.93
N TYR A 66 6.03 9.66 -2.12
CA TYR A 66 7.42 9.59 -2.57
C TYR A 66 7.61 8.70 -3.80
N ILE A 67 7.12 7.47 -3.73
CA ILE A 67 7.35 6.49 -4.78
C ILE A 67 6.54 6.83 -6.05
N ILE A 68 5.35 7.39 -5.89
CA ILE A 68 4.47 7.71 -7.02
C ILE A 68 5.12 8.76 -7.91
N GLU A 69 5.79 9.74 -7.30
CA GLU A 69 6.43 10.83 -8.04
C GLU A 69 7.62 10.38 -8.88
N GLN A 70 8.21 9.23 -8.57
CA GLN A 70 9.40 8.73 -9.25
C GLN A 70 9.11 7.94 -10.53
N TYR A 71 7.89 7.45 -10.71
CA TYR A 71 7.55 6.57 -11.82
C TYR A 71 6.42 7.14 -12.65
N GLU A 72 6.71 7.42 -13.92
CA GLU A 72 5.73 7.91 -14.89
C GLU A 72 4.51 6.98 -15.01
N TYR A 73 4.69 5.69 -14.80
CA TYR A 73 3.61 4.70 -14.78
C TYR A 73 2.43 5.12 -13.89
N PHE A 74 2.72 5.79 -12.76
CA PHE A 74 1.71 6.19 -11.78
C PHE A 74 1.24 7.63 -11.94
N HIS A 75 1.73 8.35 -12.95
CA HIS A 75 1.32 9.74 -13.13
C HIS A 75 -0.10 9.81 -13.64
N HIS A 76 -0.92 10.57 -12.95
CA HIS A 76 -2.31 10.83 -13.28
C HIS A 76 -2.48 12.33 -13.52
N ASP A 77 -3.23 12.69 -14.53
CA ASP A 77 -3.38 14.09 -14.99
C ASP A 77 -3.88 15.03 -13.88
N GLY A 78 -2.96 15.53 -13.05
CA GLY A 78 -3.22 16.61 -12.10
C GLY A 78 -4.17 16.29 -10.95
N HIS A 79 -4.62 15.05 -10.79
CA HIS A 79 -5.55 14.68 -9.74
C HIS A 79 -4.80 14.19 -8.50
N GLU A 80 -5.17 14.74 -7.34
CA GLU A 80 -4.71 14.18 -6.08
C GLU A 80 -5.31 12.79 -5.90
N GLN A 81 -4.46 11.85 -5.48
CA GLN A 81 -4.88 10.47 -5.23
C GLN A 81 -5.15 10.32 -3.73
N ILE A 82 -6.35 10.71 -3.31
CA ILE A 82 -6.77 10.62 -1.91
C ILE A 82 -8.00 9.73 -1.79
N LEU A 83 -8.15 9.13 -0.61
CA LEU A 83 -9.30 8.28 -0.31
C LEU A 83 -10.48 9.11 0.17
N SER A 84 -11.69 8.73 -0.23
CA SER A 84 -12.91 9.29 0.35
C SER A 84 -13.10 8.78 1.79
N ALA A 85 -14.01 9.39 2.53
CA ALA A 85 -14.34 8.93 3.87
C ALA A 85 -14.82 7.47 3.86
N ALA A 86 -15.65 7.09 2.88
CA ALA A 86 -16.11 5.71 2.74
C ALA A 86 -14.95 4.75 2.46
N GLN A 87 -14.01 5.15 1.61
CA GLN A 87 -12.84 4.32 1.30
C GLN A 87 -11.92 4.18 2.51
N CYS A 88 -11.78 5.21 3.35
CA CYS A 88 -11.00 5.10 4.59
C CYS A 88 -11.61 4.06 5.53
N LYS A 89 -12.93 4.00 5.64
CA LYS A 89 -13.60 2.96 6.45
C LYS A 89 -13.38 1.57 5.89
N LEU A 90 -13.43 1.41 4.57
CA LEU A 90 -13.14 0.14 3.90
C LEU A 90 -11.69 -0.27 4.12
N LEU A 91 -10.76 0.68 4.09
CA LEU A 91 -9.34 0.45 4.36
C LEU A 91 -9.13 -0.10 5.78
N ILE A 92 -9.71 0.55 6.78
CA ILE A 92 -9.60 0.12 8.17
C ILE A 92 -10.17 -1.29 8.34
N ASN A 93 -11.36 -1.54 7.78
CA ASN A 93 -11.99 -2.85 7.87
C ASN A 93 -11.13 -3.93 7.18
N ALA A 94 -10.56 -3.61 6.03
CA ALA A 94 -9.68 -4.53 5.31
C ALA A 94 -8.44 -4.90 6.13
N LEU A 95 -7.81 -3.91 6.74
CA LEU A 95 -6.60 -4.14 7.55
C LEU A 95 -6.87 -4.94 8.81
N ASN A 96 -8.10 -4.91 9.32
CA ASN A 96 -8.49 -5.68 10.51
C ASN A 96 -8.89 -7.13 10.20
N ARG A 97 -9.07 -7.49 8.93
CA ARG A 97 -9.43 -8.88 8.59
C ARG A 97 -8.23 -9.82 8.69
N THR A 98 -8.53 -11.08 8.94
CA THR A 98 -7.55 -12.17 9.00
C THR A 98 -7.80 -13.09 7.83
N GLU A 99 -7.01 -12.96 6.77
CA GLU A 99 -7.21 -13.66 5.50
C GLU A 99 -6.00 -14.46 5.05
N HIS A 100 -4.84 -14.24 5.67
CA HIS A 100 -3.61 -14.93 5.28
C HIS A 100 -3.44 -16.27 6.00
N PHE A 101 -2.64 -17.13 5.40
CA PHE A 101 -2.43 -18.50 5.88
C PHE A 101 -1.90 -18.57 7.31
N ASP A 102 -1.08 -17.59 7.72
CA ASP A 102 -0.51 -17.53 9.06
C ASP A 102 -1.49 -17.01 10.12
N LYS A 103 -2.74 -16.72 9.74
CA LYS A 103 -3.84 -16.35 10.64
C LYS A 103 -3.58 -15.08 11.45
N ILE A 104 -2.80 -14.17 10.92
CA ILE A 104 -2.64 -12.84 11.50
C ILE A 104 -3.51 -11.84 10.72
N SER A 105 -3.77 -10.67 11.33
CA SER A 105 -4.51 -9.62 10.65
C SER A 105 -3.75 -9.14 9.42
N ASN A 106 -4.48 -8.57 8.46
CA ASN A 106 -3.85 -7.94 7.30
C ASN A 106 -2.90 -6.82 7.71
N TRP A 107 -3.23 -6.09 8.80
CA TRP A 107 -2.35 -5.07 9.35
C TRP A 107 -0.98 -5.66 9.77
N ARG A 108 -0.99 -6.76 10.51
CA ARG A 108 0.26 -7.41 10.93
C ARG A 108 1.01 -8.01 9.75
N TYR A 109 0.28 -8.59 8.80
CA TYR A 109 0.89 -9.10 7.57
C TYR A 109 1.61 -7.98 6.82
N LEU A 110 0.98 -6.81 6.71
CA LEU A 110 1.58 -5.65 6.07
C LEU A 110 2.89 -5.23 6.74
N ILE A 111 2.90 -5.16 8.07
CA ILE A 111 4.10 -4.79 8.83
C ILE A 111 5.21 -5.83 8.60
N LYS A 112 4.87 -7.12 8.64
CA LYS A 112 5.85 -8.18 8.39
C LYS A 112 6.44 -8.07 6.97
N ALA A 113 5.60 -7.83 5.98
CA ALA A 113 6.05 -7.67 4.60
C ALA A 113 6.98 -6.45 4.46
N TRP A 114 6.61 -5.32 5.08
CA TRP A 114 7.49 -4.15 5.11
C TRP A 114 8.84 -4.49 5.73
N ASN A 115 8.86 -5.12 6.89
CA ASN A 115 10.09 -5.42 7.62
C ASN A 115 11.02 -6.36 6.85
N ILE A 116 10.46 -7.37 6.19
CA ILE A 116 11.26 -8.31 5.38
C ILE A 116 11.98 -7.58 4.25
N ASN A 117 11.31 -6.62 3.63
CA ASN A 117 11.85 -5.88 2.49
C ASN A 117 12.65 -4.63 2.90
N ASN A 118 12.56 -4.20 4.16
CA ASN A 118 13.20 -2.99 4.64
C ASN A 118 13.83 -3.21 6.03
N PRO A 119 14.84 -4.09 6.14
CA PRO A 119 15.42 -4.45 7.44
C PRO A 119 16.10 -3.28 8.15
N GLU A 120 16.46 -2.21 7.45
CA GLU A 120 17.06 -1.02 8.05
C GLU A 120 16.05 -0.04 8.61
N HIS A 121 14.76 -0.24 8.31
CA HIS A 121 13.66 0.65 8.72
C HIS A 121 12.48 -0.15 9.26
N GLU A 122 12.76 -1.10 10.14
CA GLU A 122 11.72 -1.96 10.67
C GLU A 122 10.71 -1.22 11.54
N VAL A 123 9.46 -1.68 11.45
CA VAL A 123 8.36 -1.23 12.31
C VAL A 123 8.11 -2.31 13.36
N ASP A 124 7.86 -1.91 14.60
CA ASP A 124 7.47 -2.86 15.64
C ASP A 124 6.22 -3.63 15.19
N ILE A 125 6.28 -4.96 15.24
CA ILE A 125 5.17 -5.82 14.81
C ILE A 125 3.89 -5.56 15.66
N HIS A 126 4.03 -5.00 16.84
CA HIS A 126 2.91 -4.66 17.71
C HIS A 126 2.42 -3.22 17.56
N THR A 127 2.92 -2.48 16.59
CA THR A 127 2.46 -1.12 16.31
C THR A 127 0.96 -1.12 16.06
N PRO A 128 0.17 -0.32 16.81
CA PRO A 128 -1.26 -0.21 16.55
C PRO A 128 -1.53 0.52 15.24
N MET A 129 -2.62 0.14 14.58
CA MET A 129 -3.03 0.82 13.37
C MET A 129 -3.42 2.27 13.68
N PRO A 130 -2.86 3.25 12.95
CA PRO A 130 -3.30 4.64 13.08
C PRO A 130 -4.78 4.82 12.75
N ASP A 131 -5.37 5.91 13.20
CA ASP A 131 -6.75 6.25 12.83
C ASP A 131 -6.79 6.79 11.40
N TYR A 132 -6.92 5.89 10.43
CA TYR A 132 -6.94 6.26 9.02
C TYR A 132 -8.21 7.00 8.58
N THR A 133 -9.20 7.19 9.46
CA THR A 133 -10.29 8.13 9.16
C THR A 133 -9.77 9.56 9.03
N LYS A 134 -8.61 9.85 9.59
CA LYS A 134 -7.99 11.18 9.52
C LYS A 134 -7.29 11.47 8.19
N LEU A 135 -7.30 10.53 7.26
CA LEU A 135 -6.76 10.75 5.92
C LEU A 135 -7.64 11.68 5.06
N THR A 136 -8.88 11.87 5.44
CA THR A 136 -9.80 12.76 4.73
C THR A 136 -9.87 14.15 5.34
#